data_5dbebc07aebc6ef0982fb4645eb9c717
#
_entry.id   5dbebc07aebc6ef0982fb4645eb9c717
#
_cell.length_a   1.000
_cell.length_b   1.000
_cell.length_c   1.000
_cell.angle_alpha   90.00
_cell.angle_beta   90.00
_cell.angle_gamma   90.00
#
_symmetry.space_group_name_H-M   'P 1'
#
loop_
_entity.id
_entity.type
_entity.pdbx_description
1 polymer ?
#
loop_
_entity_poly.entity_id
_entity_poly.type
_entity_poly.pdbx_seq_one_letter_code
_entity_poly.pdbx_strand_id
1 'polypeptide(L)'
;MCKFRLVVSTLFLLALGACSTVQVGRDFDLSAFESRVQRGVTTQVQVRGWLGAPAGMGVAVDTGGERFDEWTYYYGVGQLPDMTDARLKVLQIKFDRNGVVRGYDWSGEGK
;
A
#
# COMPACT_ATOMS: atom_id res chain seq x y z
N MET A 1 -20.36 -6.61 -44.10
CA MET A 1 -18.96 -6.51 -43.71
C MET A 1 -18.58 -5.13 -43.17
N CYS A 2 -18.98 -4.05 -43.83
CA CYS A 2 -18.65 -2.71 -43.32
C CYS A 2 -19.23 -2.40 -41.96
N LYS A 3 -20.43 -2.91 -41.63
CA LYS A 3 -21.06 -2.73 -40.34
C LYS A 3 -20.31 -3.44 -39.21
N PHE A 4 -19.71 -4.59 -39.51
CA PHE A 4 -18.93 -5.34 -38.53
C PHE A 4 -17.66 -4.60 -38.11
N ARG A 5 -16.97 -3.99 -39.07
CA ARG A 5 -15.76 -3.21 -38.80
C ARG A 5 -16.04 -1.97 -37.97
N LEU A 6 -17.16 -1.31 -38.21
CA LEU A 6 -17.60 -0.13 -37.46
C LEU A 6 -17.91 -0.50 -36.01
N VAL A 7 -18.55 -1.64 -35.76
CA VAL A 7 -18.88 -2.13 -34.42
C VAL A 7 -17.61 -2.45 -33.63
N VAL A 8 -16.62 -3.08 -34.27
CA VAL A 8 -15.35 -3.41 -33.61
C VAL A 8 -14.58 -2.14 -33.25
N SER A 9 -14.56 -1.13 -34.12
CA SER A 9 -13.93 0.17 -33.83
C SER A 9 -14.56 0.87 -32.67
N THR A 10 -15.88 0.85 -32.57
CA THR A 10 -16.63 1.48 -31.48
C THR A 10 -16.35 0.79 -30.15
N LEU A 11 -16.29 -0.54 -30.13
CA LEU A 11 -15.94 -1.33 -28.97
C LEU A 11 -14.52 -1.03 -28.48
N PHE A 12 -13.57 -0.88 -29.39
CA PHE A 12 -12.20 -0.54 -29.05
C PHE A 12 -12.09 0.84 -28.39
N LEU A 13 -12.80 1.83 -28.89
CA LEU A 13 -12.83 3.17 -28.30
C LEU A 13 -13.43 3.18 -26.89
N LEU A 14 -14.47 2.38 -26.64
CA LEU A 14 -15.08 2.23 -25.34
C LEU A 14 -14.11 1.59 -24.34
N ALA A 15 -13.31 0.60 -24.77
CA ALA A 15 -12.32 -0.04 -23.91
C ALA A 15 -11.21 0.93 -23.49
N LEU A 16 -10.80 1.85 -24.36
CA LEU A 16 -9.81 2.89 -24.04
C LEU A 16 -10.32 3.88 -23.00
N GLY A 17 -11.62 4.20 -23.03
CA GLY A 17 -12.23 5.12 -22.06
C GLY A 17 -12.35 4.54 -20.64
N ALA A 18 -12.20 3.21 -20.47
CA ALA A 18 -12.32 2.55 -19.17
C ALA A 18 -11.01 2.56 -18.36
N CYS A 19 -9.89 2.96 -18.93
CA CYS A 19 -8.57 2.90 -18.29
C CYS A 19 -8.14 4.27 -17.73
N SER A 20 -8.94 4.86 -16.84
CA SER A 20 -8.67 6.19 -16.30
C SER A 20 -8.18 6.19 -14.86
N THR A 21 -8.22 5.04 -14.17
CA THR A 21 -7.80 4.92 -12.77
C THR A 21 -6.43 4.28 -12.68
N VAL A 22 -5.54 4.88 -11.87
CA VAL A 22 -4.21 4.34 -11.56
C VAL A 22 -4.19 3.92 -10.10
N GLN A 23 -3.71 2.70 -9.84
CA GLN A 23 -3.57 2.17 -8.49
C GLN A 23 -2.16 1.63 -8.31
N VAL A 24 -1.51 1.97 -7.19
CA VAL A 24 -0.21 1.43 -6.80
C VAL A 24 -0.33 0.78 -5.43
N GLY A 25 0.33 -0.35 -5.27
CA GLY A 25 0.28 -1.11 -4.03
C GLY A 25 -1.05 -1.81 -3.82
N ARG A 26 -1.24 -2.26 -2.61
CA ARG A 26 -2.45 -2.97 -2.18
C ARG A 26 -3.04 -2.25 -0.97
N ASP A 27 -4.35 -2.10 -0.94
CA ASP A 27 -5.02 -1.46 0.19
C ASP A 27 -4.79 -2.26 1.48
N PHE A 28 -4.66 -1.53 2.58
CA PHE A 28 -4.48 -2.11 3.90
C PHE A 28 -5.23 -1.28 4.93
N ASP A 29 -5.58 -1.90 6.06
CA ASP A 29 -6.37 -1.26 7.11
C ASP A 29 -5.47 -0.58 8.14
N LEU A 30 -5.11 0.68 7.87
CA LEU A 30 -4.27 1.47 8.77
C LEU A 30 -4.93 1.68 10.15
N SER A 31 -6.24 1.89 10.16
CA SER A 31 -6.99 2.09 11.41
C SER A 31 -6.95 0.85 12.30
N ALA A 32 -7.07 -0.33 11.72
CA ALA A 32 -6.95 -1.59 12.45
C ALA A 32 -5.57 -1.75 13.07
N PHE A 33 -4.53 -1.39 12.32
CA PHE A 33 -3.17 -1.42 12.85
C PHE A 33 -3.00 -0.47 14.03
N GLU A 34 -3.39 0.80 13.86
CA GLU A 34 -3.25 1.80 14.93
C GLU A 34 -3.97 1.42 16.20
N SER A 35 -5.14 0.79 16.09
CA SER A 35 -5.94 0.43 17.26
C SER A 35 -5.43 -0.81 18.00
N ARG A 36 -4.63 -1.63 17.34
CA ARG A 36 -4.19 -2.93 17.88
C ARG A 36 -2.72 -3.00 18.24
N VAL A 37 -1.88 -2.18 17.58
CA VAL A 37 -0.44 -2.27 17.75
C VAL A 37 -0.01 -1.88 19.17
N GLN A 38 0.92 -2.67 19.73
CA GLN A 38 1.57 -2.40 20.99
C GLN A 38 3.07 -2.54 20.82
N ARG A 39 3.80 -1.45 20.96
CA ARG A 39 5.26 -1.47 20.84
C ARG A 39 5.85 -2.37 21.92
N GLY A 40 6.80 -3.19 21.54
CA GLY A 40 7.43 -4.15 22.44
C GLY A 40 6.64 -5.44 22.65
N VAL A 41 5.45 -5.57 22.07
CA VAL A 41 4.57 -6.72 22.24
C VAL A 41 4.13 -7.32 20.91
N THR A 42 3.63 -6.48 19.99
CA THR A 42 3.10 -6.94 18.71
C THR A 42 4.18 -7.56 17.85
N THR A 43 3.88 -8.72 17.26
CA THR A 43 4.83 -9.48 16.46
C THR A 43 4.59 -9.30 14.97
N GLN A 44 5.58 -9.68 14.14
CA GLN A 44 5.45 -9.72 12.68
C GLN A 44 4.29 -10.60 12.24
N VAL A 45 4.08 -11.73 12.91
CA VAL A 45 2.99 -12.65 12.57
C VAL A 45 1.63 -11.97 12.77
N GLN A 46 1.48 -11.22 13.86
CA GLN A 46 0.24 -10.49 14.13
C GLN A 46 0.00 -9.39 13.10
N VAL A 47 1.02 -8.61 12.79
CA VAL A 47 0.91 -7.55 11.77
C VAL A 47 0.52 -8.13 10.42
N ARG A 48 1.16 -9.21 10.01
CA ARG A 48 0.84 -9.88 8.75
C ARG A 48 -0.59 -10.42 8.73
N GLY A 49 -1.08 -10.89 9.87
CA GLY A 49 -2.47 -11.33 10.02
C GLY A 49 -3.47 -10.19 9.86
N TRP A 50 -3.11 -8.99 10.30
CA TRP A 50 -3.99 -7.82 10.19
C TRP A 50 -3.95 -7.14 8.83
N LEU A 51 -2.75 -7.03 8.24
CA LEU A 51 -2.53 -6.19 7.06
C LEU A 51 -2.17 -6.97 5.80
N GLY A 52 -1.88 -8.25 5.92
CA GLY A 52 -1.38 -9.05 4.82
C GLY A 52 0.12 -8.88 4.61
N ALA A 53 0.62 -9.33 3.46
CA ALA A 53 2.02 -9.20 3.12
C ALA A 53 2.40 -7.73 2.89
N PRO A 54 3.56 -7.28 3.39
CA PRO A 54 4.01 -5.92 3.13
C PRO A 54 4.36 -5.72 1.65
N ALA A 55 4.23 -4.48 1.18
CA ALA A 55 4.61 -4.12 -0.18
C ALA A 55 6.13 -4.11 -0.36
N GLY A 56 6.87 -3.80 0.71
CA GLY A 56 8.32 -3.81 0.70
C GLY A 56 8.88 -4.27 2.03
N MET A 57 10.07 -4.88 1.98
CA MET A 57 10.80 -5.34 3.15
C MET A 57 12.24 -4.89 3.02
N GLY A 58 12.82 -4.40 4.11
CA GLY A 58 14.19 -3.92 4.12
C GLY A 58 14.78 -3.95 5.51
N VAL A 59 15.91 -3.29 5.64
CA VAL A 59 16.64 -3.18 6.89
C VAL A 59 16.91 -1.71 7.17
N ALA A 60 16.66 -1.30 8.41
CA ALA A 60 17.02 0.01 8.91
C ALA A 60 18.09 -0.15 9.99
N VAL A 61 19.06 0.77 10.00
CA VAL A 61 20.11 0.80 11.03
C VAL A 61 20.07 2.17 11.68
N ASP A 62 19.97 2.22 12.99
CA ASP A 62 19.93 3.50 13.70
C ASP A 62 21.33 4.07 13.94
N THR A 63 21.39 5.25 14.57
CA THR A 63 22.65 5.93 14.85
C THR A 63 23.56 5.17 15.82
N GLY A 64 22.98 4.30 16.64
CA GLY A 64 23.71 3.42 17.55
C GLY A 64 24.16 2.11 16.92
N GLY A 65 23.88 1.90 15.65
CA GLY A 65 24.20 0.67 14.96
C GLY A 65 23.22 -0.47 15.17
N GLU A 66 22.11 -0.23 15.85
CA GLU A 66 21.07 -1.25 16.04
C GLU A 66 20.33 -1.49 14.72
N ARG A 67 20.12 -2.75 14.41
CA ARG A 67 19.50 -3.19 13.15
C ARG A 67 18.06 -3.61 13.38
N PHE A 68 17.17 -3.14 12.50
CA PHE A 68 15.75 -3.44 12.51
C PHE A 68 15.33 -3.97 11.16
N ASP A 69 14.41 -4.92 11.14
CA ASP A 69 13.67 -5.25 9.93
C ASP A 69 12.59 -4.19 9.73
N GLU A 70 12.50 -3.66 8.51
CA GLU A 70 11.54 -2.62 8.18
C GLU A 70 10.55 -3.14 7.13
N TRP A 71 9.27 -3.07 7.45
CA TRP A 71 8.20 -3.40 6.53
C TRP A 71 7.48 -2.13 6.09
N THR A 72 7.19 -2.05 4.81
CA THR A 72 6.49 -0.92 4.24
C THR A 72 5.20 -1.39 3.60
N TYR A 73 4.11 -0.78 4.02
CA TYR A 73 2.79 -0.90 3.41
C TYR A 73 2.47 0.40 2.72
N TYR A 74 2.04 0.36 1.48
CA TYR A 74 1.58 1.55 0.78
C TYR A 74 0.41 1.23 -0.13
N TYR A 75 -0.44 2.21 -0.30
CA TYR A 75 -1.56 2.16 -1.23
C TYR A 75 -1.80 3.55 -1.78
N GLY A 76 -1.87 3.65 -3.10
CA GLY A 76 -2.18 4.90 -3.77
C GLY A 76 -3.15 4.67 -4.89
N VAL A 77 -4.08 5.59 -5.07
CA VAL A 77 -5.07 5.56 -6.14
C VAL A 77 -5.29 6.98 -6.65
N GLY A 78 -5.46 7.12 -7.95
CA GLY A 78 -5.73 8.41 -8.57
C GLY A 78 -6.36 8.23 -9.93
N GLN A 79 -6.95 9.30 -10.45
CA GLN A 79 -7.60 9.30 -11.75
C GLN A 79 -6.82 10.12 -12.75
N LEU A 80 -6.63 9.55 -13.95
CA LEU A 80 -5.98 10.25 -15.06
C LEU A 80 -6.97 11.25 -15.70
N PRO A 81 -6.45 12.31 -16.34
CA PRO A 81 -5.03 12.56 -16.62
C PRO A 81 -4.29 13.35 -15.53
N ASP A 82 -4.97 14.00 -14.62
CA ASP A 82 -4.38 14.98 -13.71
C ASP A 82 -4.29 14.50 -12.24
N MET A 83 -4.69 13.28 -11.96
CA MET A 83 -4.65 12.71 -10.62
C MET A 83 -5.43 13.53 -9.58
N THR A 84 -6.56 14.14 -9.99
CA THR A 84 -7.32 15.07 -9.15
C THR A 84 -7.79 14.49 -7.82
N ASP A 85 -8.14 13.20 -7.78
CA ASP A 85 -8.60 12.52 -6.57
C ASP A 85 -7.54 11.58 -6.01
N ALA A 86 -6.27 11.94 -6.18
CA ALA A 86 -5.17 11.10 -5.72
C ALA A 86 -5.18 10.96 -4.20
N ARG A 87 -5.09 9.71 -3.74
CA ARG A 87 -4.98 9.37 -2.32
C ARG A 87 -3.81 8.43 -2.15
N LEU A 88 -3.00 8.69 -1.14
CA LEU A 88 -1.84 7.88 -0.83
C LEU A 88 -1.77 7.69 0.69
N LYS A 89 -1.54 6.46 1.11
CA LYS A 89 -1.22 6.15 2.50
C LYS A 89 -0.01 5.24 2.54
N VAL A 90 0.85 5.47 3.52
CA VAL A 90 2.09 4.73 3.73
C VAL A 90 2.21 4.42 5.22
N LEU A 91 2.61 3.20 5.53
CA LEU A 91 2.92 2.76 6.88
C LEU A 91 4.28 2.05 6.85
N GLN A 92 5.20 2.49 7.70
CA GLN A 92 6.49 1.83 7.89
C GLN A 92 6.58 1.31 9.31
N ILE A 93 6.98 0.06 9.45
CA ILE A 93 7.07 -0.62 10.74
C ILE A 93 8.48 -1.17 10.91
N LYS A 94 9.08 -0.90 12.07
CA LYS A 94 10.39 -1.45 12.44
C LYS A 94 10.23 -2.53 13.48
N PHE A 95 10.83 -3.69 13.20
CA PHE A 95 10.83 -4.84 14.09
C PHE A 95 12.25 -5.11 14.59
N ASP A 96 12.37 -5.50 15.85
CA ASP A 96 13.65 -5.88 16.42
C ASP A 96 14.06 -7.30 15.98
N ARG A 97 15.17 -7.79 16.54
CA ARG A 97 15.71 -9.13 16.22
C ARG A 97 14.73 -10.24 16.55
N ASN A 98 13.84 -10.02 17.48
CA ASN A 98 12.84 -11.01 17.90
C ASN A 98 11.56 -10.93 17.08
N GLY A 99 11.51 -10.05 16.08
CA GLY A 99 10.33 -9.84 15.26
C GLY A 99 9.21 -9.11 15.97
N VAL A 100 9.56 -8.25 16.92
CA VAL A 100 8.61 -7.47 17.71
C VAL A 100 8.66 -6.01 17.29
N VAL A 101 7.51 -5.36 17.18
CA VAL A 101 7.40 -3.96 16.79
C VAL A 101 8.13 -3.05 17.78
N ARG A 102 9.10 -2.30 17.28
CA ARG A 102 9.84 -1.31 18.06
C ARG A 102 9.38 0.11 17.77
N GLY A 103 8.96 0.37 16.57
CA GLY A 103 8.46 1.67 16.17
C GLY A 103 7.73 1.59 14.85
N TYR A 104 6.97 2.64 14.57
CA TYR A 104 6.27 2.76 13.30
C TYR A 104 5.95 4.23 13.04
N ASP A 105 5.79 4.55 11.77
CA ASP A 105 5.31 5.86 11.34
C ASP A 105 4.41 5.68 10.13
N TRP A 106 3.52 6.63 9.95
CA TRP A 106 2.59 6.57 8.83
C TRP A 106 2.28 7.98 8.34
N SER A 107 1.84 8.06 7.10
CA SER A 107 1.42 9.31 6.49
C SER A 107 0.30 9.03 5.50
N GLY A 108 -0.44 10.08 5.17
CA GLY A 108 -1.46 10.03 4.14
C GLY A 108 -2.87 10.04 4.67
N GLU A 109 -3.80 10.04 3.74
CA GLU A 109 -5.23 10.04 4.00
C GLU A 109 -5.75 8.61 3.89
N GLY A 110 -6.39 8.11 4.89
CA GLY A 110 -6.88 6.76 4.78
C GLY A 110 -7.35 6.15 6.07
N LYS A 111 -7.61 6.98 6.99
CA LYS A 111 -8.21 6.53 8.24
C LYS A 111 -9.62 6.02 8.02
#